data_3d17acf2f7e04e431c5284e3303812ac
#
_entry.id   3d17acf2f7e04e431c5284e3303812ac
#
_cell.length_a   1.000
_cell.length_b   1.000
_cell.length_c   1.000
_cell.angle_alpha   90.00
_cell.angle_beta   90.00
_cell.angle_gamma   90.00
#
_symmetry.space_group_name_H-M   'P 1'
#
loop_
_entity.id
_entity.type
_entity.pdbx_description
1 polymer ?
#
loop_
_entity_poly.entity_id
_entity_poly.type
_entity_poly.pdbx_seq_one_letter_code
_entity_poly.pdbx_strand_id
1 'polypeptide(L)'
;MEYQVLERSDSRYPKRLIERLGAEAPPRLYYHGPLDLLARPTLASMCADSIGGIAMMAANQLLFTIREYELNYVGGWHSIMETEIFRLGLWRYNHTVTLFTAKGLGHETFDSYLLDRFYPPMDKFPERKEFYLRAEADELLVLSIVEPETSRSLRLNVVERNWIACALADFIFIPYAPKGSKTYALAKRVKEAGWPVFTVEDPPGASLHELGITGFNRKSIGMFLEGLGAKLTTLTRKTIAEGPRDDGRIVLESPPVKRRNTQSVLPFVSDKPARKRRSRKP
;
A
#
# COMPACT_ATOMS: atom_id res chain seq x y z
N MET A 1 13.80 4.83 18.12
CA MET A 1 12.36 4.65 18.47
C MET A 1 12.29 3.65 19.60
N GLU A 2 11.59 3.99 20.67
CA GLU A 2 11.33 3.03 21.74
C GLU A 2 10.41 1.92 21.20
N TYR A 3 10.77 0.67 21.47
CA TYR A 3 10.01 -0.48 21.02
C TYR A 3 9.70 -1.41 22.18
N GLN A 4 8.68 -2.23 22.01
CA GLN A 4 8.28 -3.28 22.94
C GLN A 4 8.46 -4.65 22.27
N VAL A 5 8.57 -5.69 23.12
CA VAL A 5 8.67 -7.08 22.66
C VAL A 5 7.38 -7.80 23.00
N LEU A 6 6.84 -8.54 22.05
CA LEU A 6 5.65 -9.35 22.19
C LEU A 6 6.02 -10.81 21.93
N GLU A 7 6.10 -11.60 22.97
CA GLU A 7 6.38 -13.04 22.87
C GLU A 7 5.15 -13.81 22.35
N ARG A 8 5.39 -14.88 21.62
CA ARG A 8 4.28 -15.73 21.09
C ARG A 8 3.37 -16.29 22.17
N SER A 9 3.85 -16.44 23.40
CA SER A 9 3.07 -16.88 24.56
C SER A 9 2.20 -15.79 25.20
N ASP A 10 2.39 -14.50 24.83
CA ASP A 10 1.60 -13.39 25.34
C ASP A 10 0.16 -13.47 24.79
N SER A 11 -0.82 -13.22 25.66
CA SER A 11 -2.25 -13.24 25.30
C SER A 11 -2.64 -12.22 24.23
N ARG A 12 -1.84 -11.15 24.07
CA ARG A 12 -1.99 -10.10 23.04
C ARG A 12 -1.39 -10.48 21.69
N TYR A 13 -0.65 -11.61 21.62
CA TYR A 13 -0.06 -12.05 20.37
C TYR A 13 -1.15 -12.32 19.32
N PRO A 14 -0.98 -11.87 18.06
CA PRO A 14 -2.02 -12.02 17.04
C PRO A 14 -2.41 -13.49 16.81
N LYS A 15 -3.61 -13.87 17.24
CA LYS A 15 -4.12 -15.25 17.13
C LYS A 15 -4.06 -15.77 15.71
N ARG A 16 -4.31 -14.89 14.71
CA ARG A 16 -4.27 -15.25 13.30
C ARG A 16 -2.89 -15.74 12.85
N LEU A 17 -1.81 -15.23 13.42
CA LEU A 17 -0.48 -15.78 13.14
C LEU A 17 -0.34 -17.21 13.63
N ILE A 18 -0.85 -17.51 14.81
CA ILE A 18 -0.83 -18.87 15.37
C ILE A 18 -1.72 -19.79 14.54
N GLU A 19 -2.92 -19.35 14.19
CA GLU A 19 -3.88 -20.12 13.40
C GLU A 19 -3.37 -20.47 12.01
N ARG A 20 -2.67 -19.52 11.36
CA ARG A 20 -2.19 -19.70 9.98
C ARG A 20 -0.81 -20.33 9.86
N LEU A 21 0.05 -20.11 10.83
CA LEU A 21 1.45 -20.51 10.76
C LEU A 21 1.81 -21.59 11.78
N GLY A 22 1.01 -21.80 12.83
CA GLY A 22 1.28 -22.78 13.85
C GLY A 22 2.67 -22.58 14.48
N ALA A 23 3.51 -23.61 14.39
CA ALA A 23 4.86 -23.59 14.91
C ALA A 23 5.80 -22.62 14.15
N GLU A 24 5.47 -22.27 12.89
CA GLU A 24 6.24 -21.33 12.07
C GLU A 24 5.92 -19.85 12.42
N ALA A 25 4.94 -19.59 13.29
CA ALA A 25 4.68 -18.23 13.75
C ALA A 25 5.93 -17.67 14.44
N PRO A 26 6.31 -16.41 14.18
CA PRO A 26 7.47 -15.79 14.82
C PRO A 26 7.47 -15.98 16.32
N PRO A 27 8.58 -16.39 16.97
CA PRO A 27 8.62 -16.56 18.42
C PRO A 27 8.36 -15.25 19.15
N ARG A 28 8.70 -14.12 18.53
CA ARG A 28 8.46 -12.79 19.04
C ARG A 28 8.19 -11.78 17.93
N LEU A 29 7.49 -10.72 18.27
CA LEU A 29 7.32 -9.51 17.45
C LEU A 29 7.91 -8.33 18.22
N TYR A 30 8.58 -7.47 17.51
CA TYR A 30 9.01 -6.16 18.02
C TYR A 30 8.05 -5.11 17.49
N TYR A 31 7.56 -4.21 18.34
CA TYR A 31 6.55 -3.26 17.93
C TYR A 31 6.69 -1.90 18.61
N HIS A 32 6.15 -0.88 17.96
CA HIS A 32 5.94 0.45 18.48
C HIS A 32 4.54 0.92 18.08
N GLY A 33 3.78 1.45 19.04
CA GLY A 33 2.38 1.85 18.85
C GLY A 33 1.37 0.80 19.32
N PRO A 34 0.07 1.01 19.09
CA PRO A 34 -1.01 0.22 19.66
C PRO A 34 -1.24 -1.09 18.90
N LEU A 35 -1.16 -2.22 19.61
CA LEU A 35 -1.40 -3.56 19.04
C LEU A 35 -2.86 -3.83 18.69
N ASP A 36 -3.80 -3.12 19.31
CA ASP A 36 -5.24 -3.27 19.07
C ASP A 36 -5.66 -2.91 17.63
N LEU A 37 -4.82 -2.19 16.90
CA LEU A 37 -5.02 -1.95 15.48
C LEU A 37 -5.08 -3.25 14.66
N LEU A 38 -4.42 -4.31 15.11
CA LEU A 38 -4.46 -5.64 14.48
C LEU A 38 -5.79 -6.39 14.70
N ALA A 39 -6.64 -5.92 15.61
CA ALA A 39 -7.99 -6.46 15.80
C ALA A 39 -8.99 -5.92 14.75
N ARG A 40 -8.64 -4.86 14.02
CA ARG A 40 -9.44 -4.34 12.92
C ARG A 40 -9.34 -5.25 11.70
N PRO A 41 -10.35 -5.26 10.80
CA PRO A 41 -10.20 -5.90 9.49
C PRO A 41 -8.95 -5.38 8.79
N THR A 42 -8.03 -6.29 8.49
CA THR A 42 -6.68 -5.92 8.03
C THR A 42 -6.47 -6.33 6.58
N LEU A 43 -6.05 -5.36 5.76
CA LEU A 43 -5.68 -5.55 4.36
C LEU A 43 -4.15 -5.54 4.22
N ALA A 44 -3.55 -6.65 3.79
CA ALA A 44 -2.18 -6.66 3.31
C ALA A 44 -2.13 -6.28 1.83
N SER A 45 -1.14 -5.48 1.45
CA SER A 45 -0.90 -5.19 0.04
C SER A 45 0.54 -5.47 -0.34
N MET A 46 0.70 -6.20 -1.46
CA MET A 46 1.99 -6.57 -2.03
C MET A 46 1.94 -6.37 -3.54
N CYS A 47 2.92 -5.65 -4.08
CA CYS A 47 2.97 -5.36 -5.50
C CYS A 47 4.38 -5.50 -6.06
N ALA A 48 4.51 -5.99 -7.29
CA ALA A 48 5.79 -5.97 -7.97
C ALA A 48 6.17 -4.55 -8.39
N ASP A 49 7.45 -4.20 -8.30
CA ASP A 49 7.96 -2.86 -8.63
C ASP A 49 7.72 -2.46 -10.10
N SER A 50 7.61 -3.46 -10.99
CA SER A 50 7.43 -3.27 -12.43
C SER A 50 5.98 -3.07 -12.87
N ILE A 51 5.10 -2.60 -11.99
CA ILE A 51 3.70 -2.34 -12.35
C ILE A 51 3.59 -1.31 -13.46
N GLY A 52 2.86 -1.65 -14.54
CA GLY A 52 2.59 -0.74 -15.65
C GLY A 52 1.39 0.17 -15.39
N GLY A 53 1.29 1.25 -16.16
CA GLY A 53 0.24 2.27 -15.98
C GLY A 53 -1.19 1.74 -16.00
N ILE A 54 -1.51 0.80 -16.89
CA ILE A 54 -2.86 0.19 -16.99
C ILE A 54 -3.19 -0.59 -15.70
N ALA A 55 -2.25 -1.39 -15.19
CA ALA A 55 -2.45 -2.14 -13.95
C ALA A 55 -2.56 -1.20 -12.73
N MET A 56 -1.80 -0.11 -12.72
CA MET A 56 -1.89 0.91 -11.68
C MET A 56 -3.26 1.62 -11.71
N MET A 57 -3.79 1.96 -12.88
CA MET A 57 -5.12 2.55 -13.01
C MET A 57 -6.21 1.59 -12.53
N ALA A 58 -6.15 0.32 -12.90
CA ALA A 58 -7.09 -0.70 -12.44
C ALA A 58 -7.03 -0.88 -10.92
N ALA A 59 -5.83 -0.92 -10.34
CA ALA A 59 -5.64 -0.98 -8.90
C ALA A 59 -6.24 0.24 -8.19
N ASN A 60 -6.00 1.44 -8.70
CA ASN A 60 -6.58 2.67 -8.13
C ASN A 60 -8.11 2.67 -8.18
N GLN A 61 -8.73 2.11 -9.22
CA GLN A 61 -10.19 1.98 -9.28
C GLN A 61 -10.74 1.11 -8.14
N LEU A 62 -10.05 0.01 -7.79
CA LEU A 62 -10.43 -0.79 -6.62
C LEU A 62 -10.21 -0.01 -5.32
N LEU A 63 -9.09 0.68 -5.20
CA LEU A 63 -8.76 1.45 -4.00
C LEU A 63 -9.78 2.55 -3.71
N PHE A 64 -10.41 3.15 -4.73
CA PHE A 64 -11.52 4.09 -4.54
C PHE A 64 -12.74 3.47 -3.83
N THR A 65 -12.94 2.17 -3.94
CA THR A 65 -13.97 1.47 -3.17
C THR A 65 -13.43 0.97 -1.83
N ILE A 66 -12.24 0.38 -1.82
CA ILE A 66 -11.60 -0.17 -0.62
C ILE A 66 -11.46 0.89 0.48
N ARG A 67 -11.11 2.13 0.13
CA ARG A 67 -10.97 3.24 1.08
C ARG A 67 -12.26 3.65 1.80
N GLU A 68 -13.41 3.21 1.33
CA GLU A 68 -14.68 3.48 1.97
C GLU A 68 -14.97 2.55 3.17
N TYR A 69 -14.10 1.56 3.41
CA TYR A 69 -14.22 0.60 4.50
C TYR A 69 -13.23 0.89 5.62
N GLU A 70 -13.63 0.62 6.87
CA GLU A 70 -12.78 0.74 8.06
C GLU A 70 -11.75 -0.38 8.09
N LEU A 71 -10.53 -0.11 7.67
CA LEU A 71 -9.47 -1.09 7.53
C LEU A 71 -8.20 -0.66 8.24
N ASN A 72 -7.42 -1.65 8.66
CA ASN A 72 -6.01 -1.48 8.96
C ASN A 72 -5.19 -1.95 7.75
N TYR A 73 -4.34 -1.10 7.22
CA TYR A 73 -3.47 -1.43 6.09
C TYR A 73 -2.13 -1.93 6.59
N VAL A 74 -1.70 -3.11 6.18
CA VAL A 74 -0.41 -3.70 6.56
C VAL A 74 0.48 -3.94 5.36
N GLY A 75 1.74 -3.53 5.46
CA GLY A 75 2.71 -3.73 4.39
C GLY A 75 4.09 -3.17 4.68
N GLY A 76 4.99 -3.40 3.73
CA GLY A 76 6.36 -2.87 3.77
C GLY A 76 6.54 -1.56 3.02
N TRP A 77 5.59 -1.24 2.17
CA TRP A 77 5.46 0.05 1.48
C TRP A 77 6.67 0.43 0.63
N HIS A 78 7.20 -0.51 -0.16
CA HIS A 78 8.42 -0.29 -0.96
C HIS A 78 8.16 -0.01 -2.44
N SER A 79 7.12 -0.61 -3.03
CA SER A 79 6.80 -0.38 -4.43
C SER A 79 5.97 0.90 -4.60
N ILE A 80 5.93 1.44 -5.83
CA ILE A 80 5.12 2.62 -6.16
C ILE A 80 3.66 2.40 -5.76
N MET A 81 3.09 1.24 -6.09
CA MET A 81 1.69 0.96 -5.78
C MET A 81 1.45 0.76 -4.29
N GLU A 82 2.37 0.12 -3.58
CA GLU A 82 2.28 -0.01 -2.12
C GLU A 82 2.36 1.36 -1.44
N THR A 83 3.18 2.29 -1.95
CA THR A 83 3.25 3.67 -1.46
C THR A 83 1.92 4.40 -1.65
N GLU A 84 1.25 4.23 -2.79
CA GLU A 84 -0.08 4.81 -3.01
C GLU A 84 -1.13 4.25 -2.04
N ILE A 85 -1.09 2.94 -1.76
CA ILE A 85 -1.99 2.31 -0.79
C ILE A 85 -1.72 2.82 0.63
N PHE A 86 -0.45 2.99 1.00
CA PHE A 86 -0.07 3.58 2.28
C PHE A 86 -0.59 5.01 2.42
N ARG A 87 -0.44 5.84 1.39
CA ARG A 87 -0.99 7.21 1.35
C ARG A 87 -2.50 7.22 1.55
N LEU A 88 -3.22 6.30 0.91
CA LEU A 88 -4.67 6.15 1.12
C LEU A 88 -5.02 5.79 2.58
N GLY A 89 -4.24 4.90 3.19
CA GLY A 89 -4.40 4.53 4.60
C GLY A 89 -4.17 5.70 5.55
N LEU A 90 -3.33 6.67 5.20
CA LEU A 90 -3.12 7.88 5.97
C LEU A 90 -4.24 8.90 5.80
N TRP A 91 -5.01 8.83 4.72
CA TRP A 91 -5.91 9.90 4.32
C TRP A 91 -7.31 9.74 4.95
N ARG A 92 -7.76 10.73 5.71
CA ARG A 92 -9.10 11.20 6.16
C ARG A 92 -10.19 10.19 6.57
N TYR A 93 -10.03 8.91 6.38
CA TYR A 93 -11.04 7.91 6.76
C TYR A 93 -10.58 7.20 8.04
N ASN A 94 -11.46 6.53 8.75
CA ASN A 94 -11.13 5.75 9.94
C ASN A 94 -10.24 4.53 9.62
N HIS A 95 -9.20 4.76 8.82
CA HIS A 95 -8.17 3.78 8.55
C HIS A 95 -7.08 3.86 9.59
N THR A 96 -6.41 2.75 9.79
CA THR A 96 -5.15 2.69 10.52
C THR A 96 -4.09 2.05 9.64
N VAL A 97 -2.84 2.23 10.02
CA VAL A 97 -1.73 1.72 9.24
C VAL A 97 -0.77 0.94 10.11
N THR A 98 -0.40 -0.24 9.64
CA THR A 98 0.67 -1.05 10.20
C THR A 98 1.84 -1.07 9.22
N LEU A 99 2.93 -0.44 9.63
CA LEU A 99 4.18 -0.45 8.89
C LEU A 99 5.01 -1.64 9.36
N PHE A 100 5.17 -2.64 8.48
CA PHE A 100 5.93 -3.83 8.80
C PHE A 100 7.34 -3.74 8.19
N THR A 101 8.35 -3.56 9.05
CA THR A 101 9.74 -3.40 8.60
C THR A 101 10.47 -4.73 8.47
N ALA A 102 11.47 -4.77 7.58
CA ALA A 102 12.41 -5.87 7.45
C ALA A 102 13.77 -5.57 8.12
N LYS A 103 13.81 -4.55 8.97
CA LYS A 103 14.94 -4.17 9.83
C LYS A 103 14.52 -4.28 11.28
N GLY A 104 15.49 -4.32 12.19
CA GLY A 104 15.26 -4.18 13.63
C GLY A 104 14.82 -2.76 14.00
N LEU A 105 14.04 -2.63 15.06
CA LEU A 105 13.49 -1.33 15.51
C LEU A 105 14.47 -0.50 16.34
N GLY A 106 15.56 -1.08 16.85
CA GLY A 106 16.49 -0.39 17.75
C GLY A 106 17.14 0.86 17.17
N HIS A 107 17.34 0.89 15.87
CA HIS A 107 17.96 2.02 15.16
C HIS A 107 16.99 2.82 14.27
N GLU A 108 15.71 2.49 14.31
CA GLU A 108 14.72 3.17 13.48
C GLU A 108 14.16 4.41 14.16
N THR A 109 13.85 5.40 13.33
CA THR A 109 13.10 6.61 13.68
C THR A 109 11.93 6.79 12.74
N PHE A 110 10.97 7.64 13.07
CA PHE A 110 9.90 7.96 12.13
C PHE A 110 10.43 8.57 10.83
N ASP A 111 11.48 9.39 10.92
CA ASP A 111 12.10 9.99 9.73
C ASP A 111 12.75 8.93 8.83
N SER A 112 13.39 7.89 9.39
CA SER A 112 13.97 6.82 8.58
C SER A 112 12.91 6.05 7.78
N TYR A 113 11.70 5.92 8.32
CA TYR A 113 10.58 5.33 7.57
C TYR A 113 10.14 6.17 6.39
N LEU A 114 10.11 7.49 6.55
CA LEU A 114 9.65 8.41 5.50
C LEU A 114 10.68 8.60 4.38
N LEU A 115 11.97 8.54 4.72
CA LEU A 115 13.05 8.82 3.78
C LEU A 115 13.51 7.58 3.01
N ASP A 116 13.58 6.44 3.68
CA ASP A 116 14.29 5.27 3.13
C ASP A 116 13.39 4.19 2.53
N ARG A 117 12.07 4.25 2.74
CA ARG A 117 11.19 3.12 2.44
C ARG A 117 10.23 3.32 1.30
N PHE A 118 9.82 4.54 1.04
CA PHE A 118 8.79 4.84 0.05
C PHE A 118 9.42 5.25 -1.27
N TYR A 119 8.72 4.96 -2.36
CA TYR A 119 9.13 5.40 -3.68
C TYR A 119 7.97 6.11 -4.39
N PRO A 120 8.11 7.40 -4.68
CA PRO A 120 9.15 8.31 -4.19
C PRO A 120 9.08 8.53 -2.67
N PRO A 121 10.13 9.04 -2.01
CA PRO A 121 10.13 9.27 -0.56
C PRO A 121 8.96 10.13 -0.11
N MET A 122 8.34 9.77 1.02
CA MET A 122 7.14 10.44 1.54
C MET A 122 7.39 11.89 1.97
N ASP A 123 8.63 12.29 2.23
CA ASP A 123 8.99 13.68 2.53
C ASP A 123 8.64 14.66 1.40
N LYS A 124 8.43 14.15 0.18
CA LYS A 124 8.00 14.91 -1.01
C LYS A 124 6.49 15.06 -1.12
N PHE A 125 5.72 14.37 -0.28
CA PHE A 125 4.27 14.37 -0.35
C PHE A 125 3.62 15.18 0.78
N PRO A 126 2.47 15.83 0.53
CA PRO A 126 1.72 16.54 1.56
C PRO A 126 1.29 15.64 2.72
N GLU A 127 1.08 14.35 2.46
CA GLU A 127 0.66 13.35 3.44
C GLU A 127 1.72 13.07 4.52
N ARG A 128 2.93 13.59 4.39
CA ARG A 128 3.95 13.51 5.44
C ARG A 128 3.42 13.94 6.81
N LYS A 129 2.64 15.03 6.85
CA LYS A 129 2.06 15.51 8.10
C LYS A 129 1.11 14.49 8.73
N GLU A 130 0.31 13.83 7.88
CA GLU A 130 -0.64 12.81 8.34
C GLU A 130 0.07 11.62 9.00
N PHE A 131 1.26 11.24 8.51
CA PHE A 131 2.05 10.18 9.14
C PHE A 131 2.39 10.49 10.61
N TYR A 132 2.84 11.70 10.90
CA TYR A 132 3.14 12.11 12.27
C TYR A 132 1.87 12.24 13.12
N LEU A 133 0.82 12.85 12.58
CA LEU A 133 -0.47 12.98 13.27
C LEU A 133 -1.06 11.62 13.63
N ARG A 134 -0.93 10.63 12.74
CA ARG A 134 -1.37 9.25 13.00
C ARG A 134 -0.54 8.58 14.09
N ALA A 135 0.77 8.82 14.12
CA ALA A 135 1.65 8.31 15.17
C ALA A 135 1.29 8.93 16.54
N GLU A 136 1.01 10.23 16.59
CA GLU A 136 0.60 10.95 17.81
C GLU A 136 -0.82 10.54 18.29
N ALA A 137 -1.69 10.14 17.37
CA ALA A 137 -3.07 9.72 17.66
C ALA A 137 -3.21 8.21 17.96
N ASP A 138 -2.11 7.47 18.11
CA ASP A 138 -2.12 6.00 18.26
C ASP A 138 -2.85 5.25 17.13
N GLU A 139 -2.74 5.76 15.90
CA GLU A 139 -3.33 5.18 14.69
C GLU A 139 -2.29 4.59 13.73
N LEU A 140 -1.05 4.48 14.20
CA LEU A 140 0.09 3.90 13.48
C LEU A 140 0.77 2.85 14.34
N LEU A 141 0.84 1.63 13.82
CA LEU A 141 1.61 0.54 14.41
C LEU A 141 2.85 0.25 13.56
N VAL A 142 3.98 0.10 14.19
CA VAL A 142 5.21 -0.37 13.53
C VAL A 142 5.55 -1.75 14.06
N LEU A 143 5.77 -2.71 13.15
CA LEU A 143 6.10 -4.09 13.47
C LEU A 143 7.43 -4.52 12.85
N SER A 144 8.13 -5.42 13.53
CA SER A 144 9.27 -6.16 12.99
C SER A 144 9.31 -7.57 13.58
N ILE A 145 9.86 -8.50 12.80
CA ILE A 145 10.27 -9.85 13.25
C ILE A 145 11.79 -9.97 13.36
N VAL A 146 12.50 -8.88 13.05
CA VAL A 146 13.95 -8.86 13.00
C VAL A 146 14.50 -8.33 14.30
N GLU A 147 15.58 -8.94 14.80
CA GLU A 147 16.24 -8.52 16.04
C GLU A 147 16.56 -7.01 16.01
N PRO A 148 16.27 -6.28 17.11
CA PRO A 148 16.29 -4.82 17.13
C PRO A 148 17.57 -4.17 16.65
N GLU A 149 18.72 -4.81 16.92
CA GLU A 149 20.05 -4.31 16.58
C GLU A 149 20.40 -4.49 15.07
N THR A 150 19.54 -5.13 14.30
CA THR A 150 19.77 -5.38 12.87
C THR A 150 19.43 -4.13 12.06
N SER A 151 20.42 -3.33 11.73
CA SER A 151 20.25 -2.06 11.00
C SER A 151 20.02 -2.22 9.50
N ARG A 152 20.30 -3.40 8.92
CA ARG A 152 20.20 -3.64 7.47
C ARG A 152 19.01 -4.50 7.10
N SER A 153 18.32 -4.12 6.04
CA SER A 153 17.27 -4.94 5.44
C SER A 153 17.89 -6.03 4.57
N LEU A 154 17.91 -7.26 5.07
CA LEU A 154 18.36 -8.41 4.28
C LEU A 154 17.22 -8.89 3.37
N ARG A 155 17.59 -9.43 2.20
CA ARG A 155 16.61 -9.97 1.24
C ARG A 155 15.71 -11.05 1.85
N LEU A 156 16.25 -11.89 2.70
CA LEU A 156 15.47 -12.94 3.38
C LEU A 156 14.46 -12.32 4.35
N ASN A 157 14.85 -11.32 5.12
CA ASN A 157 13.95 -10.62 6.04
C ASN A 157 12.78 -9.94 5.30
N VAL A 158 13.02 -9.41 4.08
CA VAL A 158 11.95 -8.84 3.25
C VAL A 158 10.94 -9.90 2.82
N VAL A 159 11.42 -11.07 2.38
CA VAL A 159 10.55 -12.18 1.95
C VAL A 159 9.72 -12.70 3.13
N GLU A 160 10.37 -12.92 4.25
CA GLU A 160 9.73 -13.40 5.47
C GLU A 160 8.72 -12.38 6.01
N ARG A 161 9.10 -11.11 6.11
CA ARG A 161 8.21 -10.03 6.50
C ARG A 161 6.95 -9.98 5.64
N ASN A 162 7.08 -10.11 4.31
CA ASN A 162 5.93 -10.10 3.42
C ASN A 162 5.00 -11.29 3.67
N TRP A 163 5.56 -12.46 3.95
CA TRP A 163 4.81 -13.66 4.30
C TRP A 163 4.03 -13.46 5.61
N ILE A 164 4.69 -12.96 6.64
CA ILE A 164 4.07 -12.69 7.94
C ILE A 164 3.01 -11.58 7.84
N ALA A 165 3.25 -10.54 7.04
CA ALA A 165 2.26 -9.50 6.79
C ALA A 165 0.99 -10.07 6.13
N CYS A 166 1.14 -10.98 5.15
CA CYS A 166 0.01 -11.69 4.58
C CYS A 166 -0.69 -12.59 5.62
N ALA A 167 0.07 -13.24 6.50
CA ALA A 167 -0.50 -14.07 7.56
C ALA A 167 -1.27 -13.27 8.62
N LEU A 168 -0.95 -12.00 8.83
CA LEU A 168 -1.67 -11.08 9.72
C LEU A 168 -3.00 -10.59 9.13
N ALA A 169 -3.12 -10.52 7.81
CA ALA A 169 -4.23 -9.84 7.15
C ALA A 169 -5.47 -10.70 6.99
N ASP A 170 -6.66 -10.10 7.06
CA ASP A 170 -7.92 -10.76 6.71
C ASP A 170 -8.02 -10.99 5.22
N PHE A 171 -7.55 -10.03 4.44
CA PHE A 171 -7.52 -10.08 2.98
C PHE A 171 -6.20 -9.56 2.44
N ILE A 172 -5.81 -10.09 1.28
CA ILE A 172 -4.53 -9.80 0.67
C ILE A 172 -4.78 -9.28 -0.74
N PHE A 173 -4.38 -8.05 -0.99
CA PHE A 173 -4.48 -7.41 -2.30
C PHE A 173 -3.14 -7.45 -3.03
N ILE A 174 -3.11 -8.13 -4.17
CA ILE A 174 -1.94 -8.17 -5.04
C ILE A 174 -2.34 -7.60 -6.41
N PRO A 175 -2.17 -6.28 -6.63
CA PRO A 175 -2.61 -5.65 -7.86
C PRO A 175 -1.83 -6.10 -9.10
N TYR A 176 -0.56 -6.46 -8.92
CA TYR A 176 0.28 -6.89 -10.05
C TYR A 176 1.46 -7.75 -9.58
N ALA A 177 1.64 -8.88 -10.24
CA ALA A 177 2.77 -9.78 -10.02
C ALA A 177 3.09 -10.56 -11.30
N PRO A 178 4.07 -10.15 -12.12
CA PRO A 178 4.45 -10.87 -13.32
C PRO A 178 5.09 -12.20 -12.96
N LYS A 179 4.90 -13.22 -13.83
CA LYS A 179 5.52 -14.54 -13.67
C LYS A 179 7.02 -14.41 -13.43
N GLY A 180 7.54 -15.23 -12.52
CA GLY A 180 8.96 -15.21 -12.13
C GLY A 180 9.34 -14.12 -11.13
N SER A 181 8.46 -13.18 -10.79
CA SER A 181 8.71 -12.20 -9.73
C SER A 181 8.57 -12.82 -8.34
N LYS A 182 9.20 -12.19 -7.34
CA LYS A 182 9.05 -12.58 -5.94
C LYS A 182 7.60 -12.43 -5.45
N THR A 183 6.92 -11.39 -5.92
CA THR A 183 5.51 -11.15 -5.61
C THR A 183 4.62 -12.24 -6.20
N TYR A 184 4.96 -12.76 -7.40
CA TYR A 184 4.24 -13.91 -7.96
C TYR A 184 4.44 -15.18 -7.13
N ALA A 185 5.68 -15.44 -6.68
CA ALA A 185 5.96 -16.58 -5.81
C ALA A 185 5.21 -16.47 -4.46
N LEU A 186 5.14 -15.26 -3.90
CA LEU A 186 4.34 -15.00 -2.70
C LEU A 186 2.84 -15.20 -2.96
N ALA A 187 2.31 -14.69 -4.08
CA ALA A 187 0.91 -14.87 -4.46
C ALA A 187 0.52 -16.34 -4.57
N LYS A 188 1.38 -17.14 -5.20
CA LYS A 188 1.22 -18.60 -5.30
C LYS A 188 1.16 -19.24 -3.91
N ARG A 189 2.12 -18.95 -3.05
CA ARG A 189 2.18 -19.47 -1.67
C ARG A 189 0.95 -19.07 -0.85
N VAL A 190 0.50 -17.83 -0.94
CA VAL A 190 -0.72 -17.34 -0.27
C VAL A 190 -1.96 -18.09 -0.77
N LYS A 191 -2.07 -18.30 -2.08
CA LYS A 191 -3.19 -19.05 -2.68
C LYS A 191 -3.19 -20.51 -2.24
N GLU A 192 -2.03 -21.17 -2.23
CA GLU A 192 -1.85 -22.56 -1.76
C GLU A 192 -2.19 -22.71 -0.27
N ALA A 193 -1.90 -21.68 0.52
CA ALA A 193 -2.27 -21.64 1.95
C ALA A 193 -3.78 -21.39 2.18
N GLY A 194 -4.56 -21.13 1.12
CA GLY A 194 -6.01 -20.90 1.21
C GLY A 194 -6.39 -19.56 1.83
N TRP A 195 -5.47 -18.59 1.90
CA TRP A 195 -5.78 -17.29 2.48
C TRP A 195 -6.55 -16.41 1.49
N PRO A 196 -7.48 -15.54 1.97
CA PRO A 196 -8.25 -14.67 1.11
C PRO A 196 -7.34 -13.69 0.35
N VAL A 197 -7.12 -13.96 -0.94
CA VAL A 197 -6.29 -13.15 -1.82
C VAL A 197 -7.06 -12.76 -3.08
N PHE A 198 -6.87 -11.52 -3.51
CA PHE A 198 -7.53 -10.99 -4.69
C PHE A 198 -6.61 -10.05 -5.49
N THR A 199 -7.00 -9.82 -6.74
CA THR A 199 -6.30 -8.96 -7.68
C THR A 199 -7.30 -8.07 -8.46
N VAL A 200 -6.79 -7.30 -9.41
CA VAL A 200 -7.60 -6.56 -10.38
C VAL A 200 -8.11 -7.49 -11.48
N GLU A 201 -9.19 -7.11 -12.16
CA GLU A 201 -9.68 -7.83 -13.33
C GLU A 201 -8.67 -7.84 -14.49
N ASP A 202 -8.87 -8.74 -15.46
CA ASP A 202 -8.10 -8.78 -16.70
C ASP A 202 -8.22 -7.47 -17.51
N PRO A 203 -7.19 -7.15 -18.32
CA PRO A 203 -5.97 -7.93 -18.60
C PRO A 203 -4.84 -7.79 -17.59
N PRO A 204 -4.79 -6.73 -16.72
CA PRO A 204 -3.60 -6.53 -15.87
C PRO A 204 -3.42 -7.61 -14.79
N GLY A 205 -4.50 -8.31 -14.40
CA GLY A 205 -4.48 -9.41 -13.45
C GLY A 205 -4.12 -10.79 -14.03
N ALA A 206 -3.93 -10.92 -15.36
CA ALA A 206 -3.85 -12.20 -16.07
C ALA A 206 -2.92 -13.24 -15.44
N SER A 207 -1.69 -12.85 -15.06
CA SER A 207 -0.74 -13.78 -14.44
C SER A 207 -1.20 -14.34 -13.08
N LEU A 208 -2.00 -13.58 -12.35
CA LEU A 208 -2.55 -13.97 -11.06
C LEU A 208 -3.84 -14.80 -11.23
N HIS A 209 -4.62 -14.52 -12.28
CA HIS A 209 -5.78 -15.35 -12.64
C HIS A 209 -5.39 -16.78 -12.99
N GLU A 210 -4.23 -16.99 -13.63
CA GLU A 210 -3.71 -18.33 -13.89
C GLU A 210 -3.40 -19.13 -12.62
N LEU A 211 -3.15 -18.45 -11.49
CA LEU A 211 -3.03 -19.07 -10.17
C LEU A 211 -4.41 -19.33 -9.51
N GLY A 212 -5.52 -18.98 -10.19
CA GLY A 212 -6.86 -19.07 -9.64
C GLY A 212 -7.16 -17.97 -8.59
N ILE A 213 -6.43 -16.87 -8.61
CA ILE A 213 -6.71 -15.70 -7.77
C ILE A 213 -7.83 -14.89 -8.45
N THR A 214 -8.90 -14.59 -7.70
CA THR A 214 -10.04 -13.86 -8.22
C THR A 214 -9.73 -12.39 -8.43
N GLY A 215 -10.04 -11.87 -9.62
CA GLY A 215 -10.01 -10.45 -9.91
C GLY A 215 -11.33 -9.78 -9.58
N PHE A 216 -11.24 -8.55 -9.10
CA PHE A 216 -12.42 -7.74 -8.80
C PHE A 216 -12.40 -6.42 -9.55
N ASN A 217 -13.58 -5.93 -9.86
CA ASN A 217 -13.81 -4.56 -10.27
C ASN A 217 -14.41 -3.74 -9.12
N ARG A 218 -14.62 -2.46 -9.37
CA ARG A 218 -15.15 -1.52 -8.39
C ARG A 218 -16.49 -1.94 -7.77
N LYS A 219 -17.34 -2.66 -8.51
CA LYS A 219 -18.66 -3.08 -8.01
C LYS A 219 -18.56 -4.34 -7.14
N SER A 220 -17.77 -5.30 -7.56
CA SER A 220 -17.69 -6.62 -6.91
C SER A 220 -16.81 -6.60 -5.65
N ILE A 221 -15.81 -5.70 -5.57
CA ILE A 221 -14.90 -5.65 -4.40
C ILE A 221 -15.63 -5.32 -3.11
N GLY A 222 -16.64 -4.43 -3.15
CA GLY A 222 -17.40 -4.06 -1.96
C GLY A 222 -18.08 -5.26 -1.32
N MET A 223 -18.82 -6.03 -2.12
CA MET A 223 -19.50 -7.26 -1.65
C MET A 223 -18.52 -8.28 -1.08
N PHE A 224 -17.34 -8.40 -1.68
CA PHE A 224 -16.29 -9.29 -1.17
C PHE A 224 -15.79 -8.85 0.20
N LEU A 225 -15.49 -7.55 0.39
CA LEU A 225 -15.02 -7.01 1.66
C LEU A 225 -16.07 -7.13 2.77
N GLU A 226 -17.33 -6.85 2.45
CA GLU A 226 -18.46 -6.99 3.38
C GLU A 226 -18.68 -8.46 3.78
N GLY A 227 -18.55 -9.38 2.84
CA GLY A 227 -18.61 -10.81 3.10
C GLY A 227 -17.52 -11.32 4.04
N LEU A 228 -16.39 -10.61 4.13
CA LEU A 228 -15.30 -10.87 5.07
C LEU A 228 -15.36 -10.02 6.35
N GLY A 229 -16.47 -9.30 6.57
CA GLY A 229 -16.73 -8.54 7.79
C GLY A 229 -16.21 -7.11 7.82
N ALA A 230 -15.68 -6.58 6.70
CA ALA A 230 -15.32 -5.18 6.61
C ALA A 230 -16.58 -4.27 6.70
N LYS A 231 -16.44 -3.12 7.34
CA LYS A 231 -17.54 -2.18 7.55
C LYS A 231 -17.26 -0.88 6.80
N LEU A 232 -18.30 -0.30 6.21
CA LEU A 232 -18.21 1.05 5.65
C LEU A 232 -17.89 2.08 6.74
N THR A 233 -17.07 3.07 6.39
CA THR A 233 -16.75 4.16 7.31
C THR A 233 -18.01 4.94 7.69
N THR A 234 -17.98 5.57 8.85
CA THR A 234 -19.12 6.38 9.34
C THR A 234 -19.42 7.57 8.43
N LEU A 235 -18.40 8.12 7.77
CA LEU A 235 -18.57 9.21 6.80
C LEU A 235 -19.32 8.73 5.56
N THR A 236 -18.91 7.60 4.99
CA THR A 236 -19.58 7.01 3.83
C THR A 236 -21.02 6.66 4.15
N ARG A 237 -21.29 6.08 5.33
CA ARG A 237 -22.67 5.78 5.76
C ARG A 237 -23.56 7.01 5.80
N LYS A 238 -23.06 8.13 6.35
CA LYS A 238 -23.81 9.40 6.38
C LYS A 238 -24.08 9.91 4.96
N THR A 239 -23.07 9.89 4.09
CA THR A 239 -23.20 10.35 2.71
C THR A 239 -24.21 9.50 1.92
N ILE A 240 -24.20 8.18 2.11
CA ILE A 240 -25.16 7.26 1.45
C ILE A 240 -26.58 7.49 1.99
N ALA A 241 -26.73 7.65 3.32
CA ALA A 241 -28.04 7.84 3.96
C ALA A 241 -28.67 9.20 3.66
N GLU A 242 -27.86 10.25 3.52
CA GLU A 242 -28.31 11.64 3.36
C GLU A 242 -28.32 12.08 1.89
N GLY A 243 -27.85 11.25 0.97
CA GLY A 243 -27.66 11.59 -0.44
C GLY A 243 -26.46 12.54 -0.66
N PRO A 244 -26.18 12.89 -1.91
CA PRO A 244 -25.09 13.81 -2.22
C PRO A 244 -25.43 15.18 -1.66
N ARG A 245 -24.71 15.62 -0.62
CA ARG A 245 -24.78 17.01 -0.14
C ARG A 245 -23.97 17.86 -1.12
N ASP A 246 -24.57 18.94 -1.56
CA ASP A 246 -23.96 19.93 -2.49
C ASP A 246 -22.79 20.70 -1.86
N ASP A 247 -22.60 20.58 -0.55
CA ASP A 247 -21.62 21.25 0.30
C ASP A 247 -20.35 20.44 0.61
N GLY A 248 -20.24 19.22 0.11
CA GLY A 248 -19.11 18.30 0.35
C GLY A 248 -17.93 18.43 -0.61
N ARG A 249 -17.95 19.35 -1.55
CA ARG A 249 -16.76 19.69 -2.33
C ARG A 249 -15.84 20.51 -1.44
N ILE A 250 -14.79 19.88 -0.92
CA ILE A 250 -13.58 20.63 -0.61
C ILE A 250 -13.09 21.14 -1.96
N VAL A 251 -13.54 22.33 -2.31
CA VAL A 251 -12.87 23.13 -3.31
C VAL A 251 -11.50 23.39 -2.70
N LEU A 252 -10.50 22.65 -3.14
CA LEU A 252 -9.13 23.14 -3.05
C LEU A 252 -9.18 24.44 -3.88
N GLU A 253 -9.39 25.56 -3.20
CA GLU A 253 -9.18 26.85 -3.82
C GLU A 253 -7.74 26.87 -4.27
N SER A 254 -7.56 26.56 -5.54
CA SER A 254 -6.32 26.86 -6.22
C SER A 254 -6.11 28.35 -6.04
N PRO A 255 -4.96 28.80 -5.51
CA PRO A 255 -4.72 30.22 -5.35
C PRO A 255 -5.02 30.88 -6.71
N PRO A 256 -5.65 32.05 -6.75
CA PRO A 256 -6.08 32.69 -7.98
C PRO A 256 -4.88 32.80 -8.92
N VAL A 257 -4.90 32.04 -10.00
CA VAL A 257 -3.92 32.15 -11.06
C VAL A 257 -4.10 33.55 -11.63
N LYS A 258 -3.24 34.50 -11.24
CA LYS A 258 -3.11 35.78 -11.93
C LYS A 258 -2.87 35.46 -13.40
N ARG A 259 -3.91 35.55 -14.21
CA ARG A 259 -3.78 35.45 -15.65
C ARG A 259 -2.84 36.61 -16.07
N ARG A 260 -1.57 36.28 -16.26
CA ARG A 260 -0.70 37.13 -17.05
C ARG A 260 -1.23 37.07 -18.49
N ASN A 261 -1.82 38.15 -18.92
CA ASN A 261 -2.09 38.41 -20.35
C ASN A 261 -0.75 38.45 -21.06
N THR A 262 -0.28 37.32 -21.53
CA THR A 262 0.79 37.22 -22.52
C THR A 262 0.25 36.36 -23.64
N GLN A 263 -0.33 37.01 -24.64
CA GLN A 263 -0.35 36.47 -25.98
C GLN A 263 1.11 36.31 -26.43
N SER A 264 1.73 35.19 -26.07
CA SER A 264 2.93 34.75 -26.75
C SER A 264 2.52 33.86 -27.90
N VAL A 265 2.46 34.45 -29.06
CA VAL A 265 2.46 33.73 -30.33
C VAL A 265 3.68 32.81 -30.31
N LEU A 266 3.49 31.53 -30.33
CA LEU A 266 4.58 30.56 -30.52
C LEU A 266 5.16 30.79 -31.91
N PRO A 267 6.47 31.04 -32.07
CA PRO A 267 7.07 31.13 -33.37
C PRO A 267 7.01 29.79 -34.10
N PHE A 268 6.42 29.78 -35.26
CA PHE A 268 6.47 28.68 -36.22
C PHE A 268 7.93 28.29 -36.45
N VAL A 269 8.27 27.03 -36.17
CA VAL A 269 9.58 26.49 -36.52
C VAL A 269 9.59 26.29 -38.04
N SER A 270 10.29 27.17 -38.76
CA SER A 270 10.55 27.02 -40.18
C SER A 270 11.51 25.87 -40.43
N ASP A 271 11.17 25.01 -41.38
CA ASP A 271 11.95 23.89 -41.85
C ASP A 271 13.39 24.34 -42.23
N LYS A 272 14.37 23.71 -41.62
CA LYS A 272 15.78 23.84 -42.06
C LYS A 272 16.02 22.90 -43.24
N PRO A 273 16.61 23.41 -44.36
CA PRO A 273 16.89 22.58 -45.51
C PRO A 273 17.96 21.52 -45.24
N ALA A 274 17.77 20.38 -45.85
CA ALA A 274 18.62 19.19 -45.76
C ALA A 274 20.10 19.48 -46.10
N ARG A 275 21.00 19.12 -45.22
CA ARG A 275 22.44 19.13 -45.45
C ARG A 275 22.82 18.13 -46.54
N LYS A 276 23.35 18.61 -47.68
CA LYS A 276 23.97 17.80 -48.75
C LYS A 276 25.13 16.97 -48.20
N ARG A 277 25.03 15.66 -48.38
CA ARG A 277 26.15 14.72 -48.19
C ARG A 277 27.28 15.05 -49.17
N ARG A 278 28.45 15.39 -48.65
CA ARG A 278 29.69 15.40 -49.44
C ARG A 278 30.12 13.96 -49.70
N SER A 279 30.14 13.59 -50.98
CA SER A 279 30.80 12.40 -51.49
C SER A 279 32.31 12.54 -51.31
N ARG A 280 32.94 11.58 -50.62
CA ARG A 280 34.40 11.31 -50.77
C ARG A 280 34.58 10.41 -51.98
N LYS A 281 35.34 10.84 -52.92
CA LYS A 281 35.99 10.04 -53.98
C LYS A 281 37.45 9.83 -53.63
N PRO A 282 38.08 8.88 -54.28
CA PRO A 282 38.83 7.75 -53.78
C PRO A 282 40.20 8.11 -53.26
#